data_12d4ee53c8248523a713ee2a0ed8bf67
#
_entry.id   12d4ee53c8248523a713ee2a0ed8bf67
#
_cell.length_a   1.000
_cell.length_b   1.000
_cell.length_c   1.000
_cell.angle_alpha   90.00
_cell.angle_beta   90.00
_cell.angle_gamma   90.00
#
_symmetry.space_group_name_H-M   'P 1'
#
loop_
_entity.id
_entity.type
_entity.pdbx_description
1 polymer ?
#
loop_
_entity_poly.entity_id
_entity_poly.type
_entity_poly.pdbx_seq_one_letter_code
_entity_poly.pdbx_strand_id
1 'polypeptide(L)'
;MAKHMTQDDRKVLEARYNAGQSVAGIARAMSFNYSTIYKELKRGYTGKMDANGRAGYSAELGQQRLYNAKQRLRYRADCPEE
;
A
#
# COMPACT_ATOMS: atom_id res chain seq x y z
N MET A 1 -11.86 4.30 15.10
CA MET A 1 -10.49 4.72 14.95
C MET A 1 -9.82 4.01 13.80
N ALA A 2 -9.13 4.74 12.96
CA ALA A 2 -8.49 4.14 11.79
C ALA A 2 -7.29 3.30 12.20
N LYS A 3 -7.16 2.16 11.56
CA LYS A 3 -6.07 1.24 11.80
C LYS A 3 -4.95 1.55 10.82
N HIS A 4 -3.73 1.63 11.30
CA HIS A 4 -2.59 1.84 10.41
C HIS A 4 -2.08 0.52 9.87
N MET A 5 -1.75 0.51 8.59
CA MET A 5 -1.23 -0.69 7.95
C MET A 5 0.26 -0.80 8.24
N THR A 6 0.66 -1.91 8.84
CA THR A 6 2.07 -2.17 9.15
C THR A 6 2.72 -2.88 7.96
N GLN A 7 4.04 -3.08 8.04
CA GLN A 7 4.74 -3.81 7.01
C GLN A 7 4.26 -5.27 6.94
N ASP A 8 3.97 -5.86 8.10
CA ASP A 8 3.43 -7.22 8.12
C ASP A 8 2.08 -7.27 7.43
N ASP A 9 1.23 -6.25 7.67
CA ASP A 9 -0.06 -6.16 6.99
C ASP A 9 0.12 -6.07 5.49
N ARG A 10 1.11 -5.31 5.04
CA ARG A 10 1.38 -5.18 3.61
C ARG A 10 1.82 -6.50 3.00
N LYS A 11 2.59 -7.29 3.72
CA LYS A 11 2.99 -8.60 3.23
C LYS A 11 1.80 -9.53 3.10
N VAL A 12 0.88 -9.48 4.06
CA VAL A 12 -0.35 -10.27 3.99
C VAL A 12 -1.19 -9.80 2.80
N LEU A 13 -1.31 -8.49 2.63
CA LEU A 13 -2.05 -7.94 1.50
C LEU A 13 -1.46 -8.42 0.18
N GLU A 14 -0.15 -8.38 0.06
CA GLU A 14 0.53 -8.83 -1.15
C GLU A 14 0.23 -10.29 -1.45
N ALA A 15 0.32 -11.15 -0.43
CA ALA A 15 0.07 -12.58 -0.61
C ALA A 15 -1.36 -12.83 -1.03
N ARG A 16 -2.33 -12.18 -0.39
CA ARG A 16 -3.74 -12.38 -0.72
C ARG A 16 -4.07 -11.83 -2.10
N TYR A 17 -3.50 -10.68 -2.43
CA TYR A 17 -3.73 -10.06 -3.72
C TYR A 17 -3.16 -10.94 -4.85
N ASN A 18 -1.96 -11.46 -4.65
CA ASN A 18 -1.34 -12.33 -5.66
C ASN A 18 -2.05 -13.67 -5.79
N ALA A 19 -2.75 -14.09 -4.75
CA ALA A 19 -3.56 -15.29 -4.79
C ALA A 19 -4.86 -15.10 -5.56
N GLY A 20 -5.15 -13.87 -5.99
CA GLY A 20 -6.34 -13.59 -6.78
C GLY A 20 -7.55 -13.16 -6.00
N GLN A 21 -7.41 -12.87 -4.71
CA GLN A 21 -8.54 -12.44 -3.90
C GLN A 21 -9.00 -11.04 -4.31
N SER A 22 -10.29 -10.79 -4.22
CA SER A 22 -10.83 -9.48 -4.54
C SER A 22 -10.44 -8.46 -3.47
N VAL A 23 -10.36 -7.19 -3.87
CA VAL A 23 -10.01 -6.13 -2.92
C VAL A 23 -11.01 -6.06 -1.77
N ALA A 24 -12.30 -6.20 -2.09
CA ALA A 24 -13.34 -6.21 -1.05
C ALA A 24 -13.16 -7.37 -0.08
N GLY A 25 -12.82 -8.56 -0.60
CA GLY A 25 -12.58 -9.73 0.22
C GLY A 25 -11.36 -9.55 1.12
N ILE A 26 -10.30 -8.97 0.57
CA ILE A 26 -9.09 -8.70 1.32
C ILE A 26 -9.37 -7.70 2.45
N ALA A 27 -10.08 -6.62 2.13
CA ALA A 27 -10.40 -5.60 3.13
C ALA A 27 -11.19 -6.21 4.28
N ARG A 28 -12.16 -7.05 3.97
CA ARG A 28 -12.95 -7.72 5.00
C ARG A 28 -12.09 -8.66 5.83
N ALA A 29 -11.25 -9.45 5.17
CA ALA A 29 -10.41 -10.43 5.86
C ALA A 29 -9.39 -9.75 6.78
N MET A 30 -8.89 -8.59 6.37
CA MET A 30 -7.87 -7.88 7.14
C MET A 30 -8.46 -6.82 8.06
N SER A 31 -9.77 -6.64 8.06
CA SER A 31 -10.48 -5.65 8.89
C SER A 31 -10.04 -4.23 8.58
N PHE A 32 -9.80 -3.95 7.32
CA PHE A 32 -9.50 -2.59 6.86
C PHE A 32 -10.65 -2.09 5.99
N ASN A 33 -10.75 -0.77 5.86
CA ASN A 33 -11.70 -0.20 4.91
C ASN A 33 -11.26 -0.50 3.49
N TYR A 34 -12.24 -0.67 2.61
CA TYR A 34 -11.97 -0.91 1.20
C TYR A 34 -11.06 0.18 0.62
N SER A 35 -11.36 1.44 0.94
CA SER A 35 -10.57 2.54 0.39
C SER A 35 -9.13 2.53 0.91
N THR A 36 -8.92 2.07 2.14
CA THR A 36 -7.57 1.96 2.69
C THR A 36 -6.76 0.94 1.89
N ILE A 37 -7.35 -0.22 1.62
CA ILE A 37 -6.68 -1.25 0.83
C ILE A 37 -6.41 -0.74 -0.58
N TYR A 38 -7.38 -0.07 -1.18
CA TYR A 38 -7.23 0.43 -2.54
C TYR A 38 -6.10 1.47 -2.64
N LYS A 39 -6.01 2.34 -1.65
CA LYS A 39 -4.94 3.34 -1.62
C LYS A 39 -3.58 2.68 -1.48
N GLU A 40 -3.50 1.64 -0.65
CA GLU A 40 -2.24 0.92 -0.48
C GLU A 40 -1.84 0.20 -1.77
N LEU A 41 -2.80 -0.37 -2.48
CA LEU A 41 -2.52 -1.04 -3.75
C LEU A 41 -1.95 -0.05 -4.76
N LYS A 42 -2.47 1.17 -4.77
CA LYS A 42 -1.93 2.20 -5.66
C LYS A 42 -0.53 2.61 -5.23
N ARG A 43 -0.31 2.72 -3.93
CA ARG A 43 0.99 3.13 -3.41
C ARG A 43 2.07 2.11 -3.78
N GLY A 44 1.75 0.83 -3.75
CA GLY A 44 2.70 -0.22 -4.05
C GLY A 44 2.65 -0.73 -5.48
N TYR A 45 2.04 0.04 -6.39
CA TYR A 45 1.91 -0.38 -7.78
C TYR A 45 3.29 -0.59 -8.39
N THR A 46 3.50 -1.75 -9.00
CA THR A 46 4.80 -2.12 -9.56
C THR A 46 5.01 -1.58 -10.97
N GLY A 47 3.96 -1.09 -11.61
CA GLY A 47 4.04 -0.63 -12.97
C GLY A 47 3.74 -1.70 -14.01
N LYS A 48 3.46 -2.91 -13.54
CA LYS A 48 3.18 -4.05 -14.43
C LYS A 48 1.94 -4.76 -13.94
N MET A 49 1.32 -5.54 -14.82
CA MET A 49 0.19 -6.37 -14.42
C MET A 49 0.70 -7.63 -13.75
N ASP A 50 -0.06 -8.12 -12.77
CA ASP A 50 0.31 -9.36 -12.10
C ASP A 50 -0.25 -10.56 -12.88
N ALA A 51 -0.06 -11.75 -12.32
CA ALA A 51 -0.50 -12.97 -12.98
C ALA A 51 -2.01 -13.06 -13.11
N ASN A 52 -2.75 -12.28 -12.34
CA ASN A 52 -4.20 -12.28 -12.35
C ASN A 52 -4.77 -11.22 -13.28
N GLY A 53 -3.94 -10.52 -14.03
CA GLY A 53 -4.39 -9.49 -14.95
C GLY A 53 -4.76 -8.18 -14.28
N ARG A 54 -4.34 -7.97 -13.03
CA ARG A 54 -4.60 -6.74 -12.30
C ARG A 54 -3.29 -5.97 -12.13
N ALA A 55 -3.40 -4.71 -11.74
CA ALA A 55 -2.22 -3.92 -11.45
C ALA A 55 -1.42 -4.60 -10.33
N GLY A 56 -0.14 -4.81 -10.57
CA GLY A 56 0.71 -5.52 -9.61
C GLY A 56 0.95 -4.72 -8.34
N TYR A 57 1.16 -5.41 -7.25
CA TYR A 57 1.40 -4.78 -5.95
C TYR A 57 2.63 -5.40 -5.29
N SER A 58 3.46 -4.56 -4.68
CA SER A 58 4.60 -4.99 -3.89
C SER A 58 4.55 -4.32 -2.53
N ALA A 59 4.57 -5.12 -1.48
CA ALA A 59 4.58 -4.60 -0.11
C ALA A 59 5.83 -3.76 0.14
N GLU A 60 6.93 -4.16 -0.42
CA GLU A 60 8.18 -3.43 -0.27
C GLU A 60 8.11 -2.06 -0.92
N LEU A 61 7.55 -1.97 -2.12
CA LEU A 61 7.37 -0.70 -2.79
C LEU A 61 6.42 0.21 -2.02
N GLY A 62 5.35 -0.35 -1.49
CA GLY A 62 4.41 0.42 -0.70
C GLY A 62 5.07 1.03 0.51
N GLN A 63 5.85 0.24 1.23
CA GLN A 63 6.57 0.73 2.40
C GLN A 63 7.59 1.79 2.01
N GLN A 64 8.32 1.54 0.94
CA GLN A 64 9.35 2.45 0.48
C GLN A 64 8.79 3.80 0.07
N ARG A 65 7.68 3.79 -0.66
CA ARG A 65 7.05 5.02 -1.11
C ARG A 65 6.45 5.80 0.05
N LEU A 66 5.90 5.10 1.03
CA LEU A 66 5.38 5.74 2.23
C LEU A 66 6.51 6.43 2.99
N TYR A 67 7.64 5.73 3.15
CA TYR A 67 8.79 6.28 3.83
C TYR A 67 9.30 7.52 3.10
N ASN A 68 9.42 7.43 1.77
CA ASN A 68 9.90 8.56 0.97
C ASN A 68 8.97 9.77 1.07
N ALA A 69 7.67 9.53 1.10
CA ALA A 69 6.71 10.61 1.23
C ALA A 69 6.85 11.31 2.58
N LYS A 70 7.04 10.54 3.65
CA LYS A 70 7.24 11.11 4.98
C LYS A 70 8.53 11.90 5.07
N GLN A 71 9.59 11.38 4.46
CA GLN A 71 10.87 12.08 4.43
C GLN A 71 10.77 13.41 3.69
N ARG A 72 10.05 13.39 2.58
CA ARG A 72 9.88 14.59 1.78
C ARG A 72 9.12 15.66 2.56
N LEU A 73 8.08 15.26 3.29
CA LEU A 73 7.33 16.22 4.10
C LEU A 73 8.17 16.79 5.22
N ARG A 74 8.96 15.96 5.88
CA ARG A 74 9.84 16.41 6.94
C ARG A 74 10.87 17.41 6.41
N TYR A 75 11.44 17.09 5.28
CA TYR A 75 12.45 17.93 4.67
C TYR A 75 11.87 19.32 4.36
N ARG A 76 10.64 19.35 3.84
CA ARG A 76 9.99 20.62 3.56
C ARG A 76 9.77 21.43 4.80
N ALA A 77 9.37 20.79 5.88
CA ALA A 77 9.14 21.49 7.13
C ALA A 77 10.42 22.09 7.69
N ASP A 78 11.54 21.38 7.48
CA ASP A 78 12.82 21.83 8.01
C ASP A 78 13.51 22.84 7.10
N CYS A 79 13.11 22.95 5.85
CA CYS A 79 13.74 23.86 4.91
C CYS A 79 12.74 24.89 4.44
N PRO A 80 12.57 25.91 5.24
CA PRO A 80 11.54 26.90 4.89
C PRO A 80 11.88 27.71 3.67
N GLU A 81 13.06 27.79 3.24
CA GLU A 81 13.39 28.51 2.16
C GLU A 81 13.11 28.10 0.94
N GLU A 82 13.06 27.83 0.57
CA GLU A 82 12.69 27.72 -0.51
C GLU A 82 11.92 27.61 -0.74
#